data_a2243f3bf1ef16bc8ecc648aae0c6381
#
_entry.id   a2243f3bf1ef16bc8ecc648aae0c6381
#
_cell.length_a   1.000
_cell.length_b   1.000
_cell.length_c   1.000
_cell.angle_alpha   90.00
_cell.angle_beta   90.00
_cell.angle_gamma   90.00
#
_symmetry.space_group_name_H-M   'P 1'
#
loop_
_entity.id
_entity.type
_entity.pdbx_description
1 polymer ?
#
loop_
_entity_poly.entity_id
_entity_poly.type
_entity_poly.pdbx_seq_one_letter_code
_entity_poly.pdbx_strand_id
1 'polypeptide(L)'
;DIQDYSGNEKRGTRIEFVPDNTKGLFENYHFRDEFIETMMRNYAYLNTGLTLVFNGKKYVSKNGLFDLLTDNMTIEPLYPIIHLKGEDIEIALTHTNQSGEEYYSFVNGQHTIQGGTHQVAFREAIARTIKEFFSKNQEYSDIRNGVVGAVAINVSDLTFFLLFLKQR
;
A
#
# COMPACT_ATOMS: atom_id res chain seq x y z
N ASP A 1 -16.53 24.75 -10.09
CA ASP A 1 -15.98 26.07 -10.42
C ASP A 1 -14.54 26.15 -9.97
N ILE A 2 -13.67 26.67 -10.82
CA ILE A 2 -12.26 26.93 -10.47
C ILE A 2 -12.20 28.37 -9.95
N GLN A 3 -11.71 28.54 -8.74
CA GLN A 3 -11.54 29.88 -8.13
C GLN A 3 -10.06 30.10 -7.76
N ASP A 4 -9.63 31.33 -7.85
CA ASP A 4 -8.29 31.70 -7.40
C ASP A 4 -8.18 31.55 -5.88
N TYR A 5 -7.10 30.90 -5.45
CA TYR A 5 -6.83 30.67 -4.05
C TYR A 5 -6.25 31.92 -3.37
N SER A 6 -6.95 32.43 -2.37
CA SER A 6 -6.56 33.62 -1.59
C SER A 6 -6.01 33.30 -0.17
N GLY A 7 -5.72 32.02 0.12
CA GLY A 7 -5.19 31.61 1.43
C GLY A 7 -3.69 31.85 1.61
N ASN A 8 -3.23 31.75 2.85
CA ASN A 8 -1.84 31.97 3.24
C ASN A 8 -0.92 30.74 3.03
N GLU A 9 -1.44 29.61 2.61
CA GLU A 9 -0.68 28.38 2.38
C GLU A 9 0.02 28.45 1.02
N LYS A 10 1.33 28.19 1.02
CA LYS A 10 2.16 28.41 -0.17
C LYS A 10 2.00 27.34 -1.25
N ARG A 11 1.55 26.14 -0.90
CA ARG A 11 1.32 25.00 -1.82
C ARG A 11 0.30 24.03 -1.23
N GLY A 12 -0.58 23.49 -2.08
CA GLY A 12 -1.53 22.47 -1.68
C GLY A 12 -2.72 22.37 -2.62
N THR A 13 -3.54 21.37 -2.40
CA THR A 13 -4.83 21.19 -3.08
C THR A 13 -5.92 21.03 -2.02
N ARG A 14 -6.97 21.84 -2.11
CA ARG A 14 -8.18 21.68 -1.32
C ARG A 14 -9.28 21.14 -2.22
N ILE A 15 -9.88 20.03 -1.80
CA ILE A 15 -11.03 19.42 -2.48
C ILE A 15 -12.19 19.46 -1.50
N GLU A 16 -13.30 19.98 -1.94
CA GLU A 16 -14.56 20.03 -1.19
C GLU A 16 -15.68 19.62 -2.11
N PHE A 17 -16.50 18.66 -1.70
CA PHE A 17 -17.64 18.22 -2.48
C PHE A 17 -18.75 17.69 -1.57
N VAL A 18 -19.98 17.75 -2.07
CA VAL A 18 -21.15 17.17 -1.44
C VAL A 18 -21.74 16.17 -2.44
N PRO A 19 -21.89 14.88 -2.07
CA PRO A 19 -22.54 13.90 -2.94
C PRO A 19 -23.97 14.32 -3.24
N ASP A 20 -24.44 14.02 -4.47
CA ASP A 20 -25.82 14.28 -4.86
C ASP A 20 -26.78 13.38 -4.08
N ASN A 21 -27.63 13.97 -3.25
CA ASN A 21 -28.62 13.27 -2.43
C ASN A 21 -29.99 13.09 -3.12
N THR A 22 -30.07 13.29 -4.43
CA THR A 22 -31.27 13.04 -5.20
C THR A 22 -31.71 11.58 -5.07
N LYS A 23 -33.03 11.37 -4.99
CA LYS A 23 -33.63 10.04 -4.86
C LYS A 23 -33.11 9.08 -5.95
N GLY A 24 -32.65 7.93 -5.51
CA GLY A 24 -32.07 6.91 -6.39
C GLY A 24 -30.57 7.03 -6.62
N LEU A 25 -29.90 8.07 -6.04
CA LEU A 25 -28.44 8.21 -6.05
C LEU A 25 -27.90 7.98 -4.63
N PHE A 26 -27.39 9.03 -3.97
CA PHE A 26 -26.79 8.92 -2.65
C PHE A 26 -27.73 9.45 -1.56
N GLU A 27 -28.96 8.92 -1.46
CA GLU A 27 -29.99 9.43 -0.56
C GLU A 27 -29.58 9.47 0.92
N ASN A 28 -28.83 8.46 1.37
CA ASN A 28 -28.41 8.28 2.76
C ASN A 28 -26.90 8.02 2.86
N TYR A 29 -26.09 8.87 2.24
CA TYR A 29 -24.65 8.69 2.31
C TYR A 29 -24.09 9.09 3.68
N HIS A 30 -23.13 8.31 4.14
CA HIS A 30 -22.31 8.63 5.28
C HIS A 30 -20.86 8.31 4.93
N PHE A 31 -19.98 9.30 5.09
CA PHE A 31 -18.55 9.05 5.03
C PHE A 31 -18.13 8.33 6.33
N ARG A 32 -17.46 7.21 6.17
CA ARG A 32 -16.87 6.48 7.30
C ARG A 32 -15.41 6.87 7.43
N ASP A 33 -15.10 7.58 8.49
CA ASP A 33 -13.77 8.13 8.75
C ASP A 33 -12.68 7.05 8.71
N GLU A 34 -12.96 5.85 9.20
CA GLU A 34 -12.05 4.70 9.19
C GLU A 34 -11.54 4.34 7.78
N PHE A 35 -12.42 4.38 6.77
CA PHE A 35 -12.01 4.09 5.39
C PHE A 35 -11.18 5.21 4.81
N ILE A 36 -11.54 6.45 5.10
CA ILE A 36 -10.79 7.62 4.64
C ILE A 36 -9.41 7.64 5.32
N GLU A 37 -9.35 7.40 6.63
CA GLU A 37 -8.08 7.32 7.35
C GLU A 37 -7.16 6.24 6.80
N THR A 38 -7.70 5.04 6.50
CA THR A 38 -6.94 3.95 5.87
C THR A 38 -6.39 4.37 4.51
N MET A 39 -7.21 5.04 3.68
CA MET A 39 -6.76 5.61 2.41
C MET A 39 -5.64 6.64 2.61
N MET A 40 -5.81 7.59 3.55
CA MET A 40 -4.80 8.62 3.83
C MET A 40 -3.46 8.00 4.26
N ARG A 41 -3.49 6.96 5.11
CA ARG A 41 -2.28 6.22 5.51
C ARG A 41 -1.61 5.56 4.31
N ASN A 42 -2.36 4.82 3.49
CA ASN A 42 -1.83 4.16 2.31
C ASN A 42 -1.20 5.17 1.33
N TYR A 43 -1.87 6.29 1.06
CA TYR A 43 -1.31 7.34 0.22
C TYR A 43 -0.04 7.97 0.82
N ALA A 44 0.00 8.16 2.13
CA ALA A 44 1.19 8.68 2.80
C ALA A 44 2.38 7.72 2.68
N TYR A 45 2.17 6.40 2.85
CA TYR A 45 3.23 5.40 2.69
C TYR A 45 3.74 5.32 1.25
N LEU A 46 2.86 5.44 0.27
CA LEU A 46 3.24 5.35 -1.15
C LEU A 46 3.85 6.65 -1.70
N ASN A 47 3.71 7.76 -0.98
CA ASN A 47 4.22 9.08 -1.39
C ASN A 47 5.02 9.70 -0.24
N THR A 48 6.22 9.20 -0.02
CA THR A 48 7.11 9.67 1.06
C THR A 48 7.29 11.18 1.05
N GLY A 49 7.09 11.81 2.21
CA GLY A 49 7.18 13.26 2.37
C GLY A 49 5.88 14.04 2.05
N LEU A 50 4.88 13.38 1.43
CA LEU A 50 3.55 13.97 1.29
C LEU A 50 2.85 14.05 2.65
N THR A 51 2.34 15.23 2.98
CA THR A 51 1.50 15.42 4.16
C THR A 51 0.04 15.53 3.72
N LEU A 52 -0.79 14.63 4.19
CA LEU A 52 -2.24 14.65 4.02
C LEU A 52 -2.89 15.08 5.34
N VAL A 53 -3.99 15.82 5.26
CA VAL A 53 -4.74 16.26 6.43
C VAL A 53 -6.20 15.86 6.25
N PHE A 54 -6.73 15.15 7.24
CA PHE A 54 -8.14 14.78 7.29
C PHE A 54 -8.66 15.04 8.72
N ASN A 55 -9.74 15.80 8.84
CA ASN A 55 -10.33 16.19 10.13
C ASN A 55 -9.30 16.75 11.15
N GLY A 56 -8.32 17.53 10.66
CA GLY A 56 -7.26 18.11 11.49
C GLY A 56 -6.11 17.16 11.85
N LYS A 57 -6.23 15.86 11.54
CA LYS A 57 -5.18 14.86 11.76
C LYS A 57 -4.26 14.78 10.55
N LYS A 58 -2.95 14.78 10.79
CA LYS A 58 -1.93 14.70 9.76
C LYS A 58 -1.49 13.25 9.53
N TYR A 59 -1.33 12.88 8.28
CA TYR A 59 -0.80 11.60 7.82
C TYR A 59 0.43 11.87 6.96
N VAL A 60 1.56 11.34 7.36
CA VAL A 60 2.84 11.50 6.68
C VAL A 60 3.70 10.27 6.95
N SER A 61 4.41 9.80 5.93
CA SER A 61 5.43 8.76 6.06
C SER A 61 6.77 9.29 5.56
N LYS A 62 7.85 8.88 6.23
CA LYS A 62 9.23 9.20 5.84
C LYS A 62 9.92 8.04 5.13
N ASN A 63 9.53 6.82 5.47
CA ASN A 63 10.20 5.60 5.04
C ASN A 63 9.31 4.68 4.20
N GLY A 64 8.16 5.16 3.71
CA GLY A 64 7.33 4.43 2.75
C GLY A 64 6.80 3.09 3.27
N LEU A 65 7.06 2.00 2.52
CA LEU A 65 6.60 0.67 2.88
C LEU A 65 7.22 0.13 4.17
N PHE A 66 8.36 0.64 4.59
CA PHE A 66 8.93 0.32 5.91
C PHE A 66 7.99 0.79 7.02
N ASP A 67 7.52 2.04 6.95
CA ASP A 67 6.57 2.58 7.92
C ASP A 67 5.24 1.84 7.88
N LEU A 68 4.78 1.45 6.67
CA LEU A 68 3.57 0.65 6.50
C LEU A 68 3.65 -0.67 7.29
N LEU A 69 4.73 -1.43 7.13
CA LEU A 69 4.90 -2.68 7.88
C LEU A 69 5.01 -2.41 9.38
N THR A 70 5.81 -1.43 9.80
CA THR A 70 5.99 -1.08 11.21
C THR A 70 4.66 -0.71 11.89
N ASP A 71 3.81 0.05 11.21
CA ASP A 71 2.53 0.52 11.76
C ASP A 71 1.44 -0.56 11.80
N ASN A 72 1.51 -1.56 10.90
CA ASN A 72 0.50 -2.60 10.80
C ASN A 72 0.88 -3.91 11.52
N MET A 73 2.16 -4.17 11.71
CA MET A 73 2.61 -5.36 12.42
C MET A 73 2.24 -5.30 13.91
N THR A 74 1.59 -6.35 14.39
CA THR A 74 1.25 -6.53 15.82
C THR A 74 2.22 -7.45 16.55
N ILE A 75 3.10 -8.13 15.81
CA ILE A 75 4.07 -9.12 16.31
C ILE A 75 5.46 -8.64 15.94
N GLU A 76 6.41 -8.85 16.85
CA GLU A 76 7.81 -8.47 16.64
C GLU A 76 8.43 -9.25 15.47
N PRO A 77 9.17 -8.56 14.59
CA PRO A 77 9.89 -9.20 13.50
C PRO A 77 11.06 -10.05 14.04
N LEU A 78 11.33 -11.18 13.38
CA LEU A 78 12.46 -12.05 13.71
C LEU A 78 13.82 -11.41 13.38
N TYR A 79 13.83 -10.45 12.47
CA TYR A 79 14.98 -9.64 12.06
C TYR A 79 14.51 -8.28 11.57
N PRO A 80 15.37 -7.26 11.51
CA PRO A 80 15.00 -5.93 11.03
C PRO A 80 14.34 -5.99 9.65
N ILE A 81 13.29 -5.17 9.44
CA ILE A 81 12.60 -5.09 8.16
C ILE A 81 13.59 -4.75 7.06
N ILE A 82 13.68 -5.60 6.05
CA ILE A 82 14.44 -5.35 4.82
C ILE A 82 13.61 -4.40 3.97
N HIS A 83 14.18 -3.25 3.60
CA HIS A 83 13.52 -2.24 2.78
C HIS A 83 14.39 -1.90 1.58
N LEU A 84 13.85 -2.09 0.38
CA LEU A 84 14.54 -1.84 -0.88
C LEU A 84 13.67 -0.95 -1.76
N LYS A 85 14.30 0.03 -2.41
CA LYS A 85 13.64 0.97 -3.31
C LYS A 85 14.41 1.08 -4.62
N GLY A 86 13.72 0.77 -5.71
CA GLY A 86 14.15 0.99 -7.09
C GLY A 86 13.40 2.14 -7.74
N GLU A 87 13.54 2.31 -9.04
CA GLU A 87 12.90 3.39 -9.81
C GLU A 87 11.37 3.22 -9.82
N ASP A 88 10.89 2.03 -10.16
CA ASP A 88 9.45 1.72 -10.30
C ASP A 88 8.96 0.66 -9.32
N ILE A 89 9.75 0.31 -8.31
CA ILE A 89 9.43 -0.71 -7.34
C ILE A 89 9.94 -0.34 -5.95
N GLU A 90 9.10 -0.53 -4.95
CA GLU A 90 9.49 -0.48 -3.56
C GLU A 90 9.00 -1.76 -2.87
N ILE A 91 9.86 -2.38 -2.08
CA ILE A 91 9.54 -3.57 -1.29
C ILE A 91 9.99 -3.41 0.15
N ALA A 92 9.21 -3.97 1.06
CA ALA A 92 9.59 -4.15 2.46
C ALA A 92 9.18 -5.55 2.90
N LEU A 93 10.01 -6.24 3.67
CA LEU A 93 9.68 -7.57 4.17
C LEU A 93 10.43 -7.92 5.45
N THR A 94 9.81 -8.80 6.23
CA THR A 94 10.43 -9.50 7.35
C THR A 94 9.71 -10.82 7.58
N HIS A 95 10.19 -11.62 8.53
CA HIS A 95 9.47 -12.78 9.07
C HIS A 95 9.05 -12.52 10.52
N THR A 96 7.97 -13.17 10.91
CA THR A 96 7.47 -13.22 12.29
C THR A 96 7.31 -14.66 12.73
N ASN A 97 7.05 -14.88 14.02
CA ASN A 97 6.71 -16.21 14.55
C ASN A 97 5.26 -16.63 14.28
N GLN A 98 4.49 -15.82 13.55
CA GLN A 98 3.12 -16.13 13.19
C GLN A 98 3.09 -17.16 12.07
N SER A 99 2.12 -18.07 12.11
CA SER A 99 1.86 -18.98 11.00
C SER A 99 1.13 -18.25 9.86
N GLY A 100 1.51 -18.57 8.62
CA GLY A 100 0.91 -18.00 7.41
C GLY A 100 1.76 -16.90 6.79
N GLU A 101 1.17 -16.19 5.85
CA GLU A 101 1.79 -15.13 5.07
C GLU A 101 0.88 -13.90 5.07
N GLU A 102 1.44 -12.71 5.19
CA GLU A 102 0.70 -11.45 5.10
C GLU A 102 1.35 -10.54 4.06
N TYR A 103 0.55 -10.03 3.12
CA TYR A 103 1.05 -9.17 2.04
C TYR A 103 0.19 -7.95 1.82
N TYR A 104 0.88 -6.82 1.66
CA TYR A 104 0.31 -5.55 1.21
C TYR A 104 0.84 -5.28 -0.20
N SER A 105 -0.05 -5.10 -1.17
CA SER A 105 0.37 -4.91 -2.57
C SER A 105 -0.31 -3.72 -3.21
N PHE A 106 0.47 -2.97 -4.01
CA PHE A 106 0.03 -1.72 -4.62
C PHE A 106 0.52 -1.61 -6.06
N VAL A 107 -0.32 -1.04 -6.92
CA VAL A 107 0.01 -0.68 -8.30
C VAL A 107 -0.43 0.75 -8.55
N ASN A 108 0.49 1.62 -9.02
CA ASN A 108 0.20 3.03 -9.32
C ASN A 108 -0.55 3.74 -8.17
N GLY A 109 -0.13 3.50 -6.94
CA GLY A 109 -0.73 4.10 -5.75
C GLY A 109 -2.07 3.50 -5.30
N GLN A 110 -2.55 2.43 -5.94
CA GLN A 110 -3.80 1.76 -5.59
C GLN A 110 -3.55 0.44 -4.86
N HIS A 111 -4.23 0.23 -3.74
CA HIS A 111 -4.16 -1.03 -2.99
C HIS A 111 -4.85 -2.14 -3.77
N THR A 112 -4.11 -3.22 -4.04
CA THR A 112 -4.61 -4.40 -4.74
C THR A 112 -5.06 -5.46 -3.73
N ILE A 113 -6.27 -5.30 -3.18
CA ILE A 113 -6.80 -6.12 -2.07
C ILE A 113 -6.79 -7.61 -2.39
N GLN A 114 -7.03 -7.99 -3.65
CA GLN A 114 -7.03 -9.39 -4.10
C GLN A 114 -5.64 -9.85 -4.56
N GLY A 115 -4.61 -9.04 -4.34
CA GLY A 115 -3.27 -9.30 -4.85
C GLY A 115 -3.14 -8.99 -6.35
N GLY A 116 -2.29 -9.75 -7.03
CA GLY A 116 -2.00 -9.61 -8.46
C GLY A 116 -0.70 -10.28 -8.85
N THR A 117 -0.36 -10.26 -10.13
CA THR A 117 0.86 -10.90 -10.65
C THR A 117 2.13 -10.36 -9.98
N HIS A 118 2.17 -9.08 -9.63
CA HIS A 118 3.29 -8.46 -8.91
C HIS A 118 3.45 -9.02 -7.49
N GLN A 119 2.36 -9.27 -6.78
CA GLN A 119 2.39 -9.91 -5.46
C GLN A 119 2.84 -11.36 -5.57
N VAL A 120 2.32 -12.10 -6.55
CA VAL A 120 2.74 -13.49 -6.81
C VAL A 120 4.24 -13.54 -7.14
N ALA A 121 4.71 -12.67 -8.03
CA ALA A 121 6.13 -12.57 -8.37
C ALA A 121 7.00 -12.24 -7.16
N PHE A 122 6.56 -11.32 -6.30
CA PHE A 122 7.25 -10.97 -5.06
C PHE A 122 7.38 -12.18 -4.11
N ARG A 123 6.27 -12.91 -3.87
CA ARG A 123 6.26 -14.14 -3.05
C ARG A 123 7.24 -15.20 -3.58
N GLU A 124 7.22 -15.44 -4.89
CA GLU A 124 8.12 -16.40 -5.53
C GLU A 124 9.59 -15.95 -5.46
N ALA A 125 9.85 -14.66 -5.66
CA ALA A 125 11.19 -14.10 -5.57
C ALA A 125 11.80 -14.28 -4.17
N ILE A 126 11.03 -14.00 -3.10
CA ILE A 126 11.46 -14.21 -1.71
C ILE A 126 11.87 -15.68 -1.51
N ALA A 127 10.98 -16.61 -1.85
CA ALA A 127 11.20 -18.03 -1.60
C ALA A 127 12.39 -18.55 -2.40
N ARG A 128 12.52 -18.16 -3.67
CA ARG A 128 13.62 -18.55 -4.54
C ARG A 128 14.95 -18.02 -4.02
N THR A 129 15.04 -16.74 -3.71
CA THR A 129 16.28 -16.10 -3.24
C THR A 129 16.78 -16.74 -1.95
N ILE A 130 15.90 -16.98 -0.99
CA ILE A 130 16.26 -17.62 0.28
C ILE A 130 16.71 -19.06 0.04
N LYS A 131 15.98 -19.83 -0.78
CA LYS A 131 16.35 -21.22 -1.09
C LYS A 131 17.69 -21.32 -1.79
N GLU A 132 17.96 -20.47 -2.77
CA GLU A 132 19.23 -20.42 -3.50
C GLU A 132 20.39 -20.04 -2.57
N PHE A 133 20.20 -19.02 -1.71
CA PHE A 133 21.24 -18.56 -0.82
C PHE A 133 21.64 -19.62 0.21
N PHE A 134 20.69 -20.30 0.81
CA PHE A 134 20.98 -21.29 1.86
C PHE A 134 21.24 -22.69 1.32
N SER A 135 21.08 -22.94 0.02
CA SER A 135 21.28 -24.26 -0.63
C SER A 135 20.61 -25.43 0.10
N LYS A 136 19.43 -25.17 0.70
CA LYS A 136 18.67 -26.14 1.51
C LYS A 136 17.49 -26.70 0.74
N ASN A 137 17.18 -27.98 0.98
CA ASN A 137 15.99 -28.67 0.45
C ASN A 137 14.72 -28.31 1.24
N GLN A 138 14.44 -27.02 1.40
CA GLN A 138 13.22 -26.54 2.04
C GLN A 138 12.13 -26.32 0.99
N GLU A 139 10.90 -26.61 1.36
CA GLU A 139 9.74 -26.28 0.53
C GLU A 139 9.51 -24.76 0.52
N TYR A 140 9.02 -24.24 -0.61
CA TYR A 140 8.74 -22.80 -0.72
C TYR A 140 7.70 -22.31 0.27
N SER A 141 6.73 -23.16 0.64
CA SER A 141 5.74 -22.89 1.68
C SER A 141 6.37 -22.62 3.04
N ASP A 142 7.39 -23.44 3.40
CA ASP A 142 8.06 -23.30 4.69
C ASP A 142 8.87 -22.01 4.77
N ILE A 143 9.53 -21.65 3.66
CA ILE A 143 10.27 -20.40 3.54
C ILE A 143 9.35 -19.19 3.67
N ARG A 144 8.14 -19.25 3.11
CA ARG A 144 7.19 -18.15 3.19
C ARG A 144 6.41 -18.08 4.47
N ASN A 145 6.44 -19.13 5.28
CA ASN A 145 5.71 -19.13 6.54
C ASN A 145 6.24 -18.08 7.50
N GLY A 146 5.36 -17.22 7.99
CA GLY A 146 5.71 -16.08 8.83
C GLY A 146 6.11 -14.80 8.09
N VAL A 147 6.14 -14.81 6.74
CA VAL A 147 6.47 -13.60 5.97
C VAL A 147 5.41 -12.52 6.17
N VAL A 148 5.86 -11.33 6.48
CA VAL A 148 5.09 -10.08 6.36
C VAL A 148 5.79 -9.22 5.32
N GLY A 149 5.11 -8.92 4.22
CA GLY A 149 5.72 -8.24 3.08
C GLY A 149 4.83 -7.17 2.46
N ALA A 150 5.45 -6.15 1.92
CA ALA A 150 4.78 -5.12 1.13
C ALA A 150 5.51 -4.91 -0.19
N VAL A 151 4.76 -4.72 -1.26
CA VAL A 151 5.27 -4.42 -2.60
C VAL A 151 4.43 -3.33 -3.26
N ALA A 152 5.09 -2.31 -3.77
CA ALA A 152 4.48 -1.27 -4.59
C ALA A 152 5.22 -1.17 -5.91
N ILE A 153 4.49 -1.14 -7.01
CA ILE A 153 5.04 -0.96 -8.35
C ILE A 153 4.36 0.19 -9.08
N ASN A 154 5.13 0.87 -9.92
CA ASN A 154 4.61 1.83 -10.89
C ASN A 154 4.74 1.24 -12.29
N VAL A 155 3.65 1.24 -13.03
CA VAL A 155 3.62 0.77 -14.42
C VAL A 155 3.08 1.87 -15.32
N SER A 156 3.79 2.12 -16.40
CA SER A 156 3.44 3.16 -17.38
C SER A 156 2.45 2.68 -18.45
N ASP A 157 2.27 1.36 -18.61
CA ASP A 157 1.36 0.82 -19.61
C ASP A 157 -0.05 0.62 -19.05
N LEU A 158 -0.98 1.44 -19.51
CA LEU A 158 -2.41 1.39 -19.18
C LEU A 158 -3.08 0.04 -19.53
N THR A 159 -2.54 -0.69 -20.48
CA THR A 159 -3.07 -2.00 -20.90
C THR A 159 -2.97 -3.01 -19.75
N PHE A 160 -1.91 -2.97 -19.00
CA PHE A 160 -1.73 -3.81 -17.81
C PHE A 160 -2.73 -3.43 -16.70
N PHE A 161 -2.97 -2.14 -16.49
CA PHE A 161 -3.90 -1.65 -15.47
C PHE A 161 -5.36 -2.03 -15.78
N LEU A 162 -5.77 -1.97 -17.05
CA LEU A 162 -7.12 -2.35 -17.50
C LEU A 162 -7.40 -3.86 -17.40
N LEU A 163 -6.37 -4.71 -17.53
CA LEU A 163 -6.51 -6.15 -17.30
C LEU A 163 -6.81 -6.48 -15.83
N PHE A 164 -6.25 -5.71 -14.89
CA PHE A 164 -6.54 -5.86 -13.47
C PHE A 164 -7.95 -5.41 -13.08
N LEU A 165 -8.50 -4.37 -13.74
CA LEU A 165 -9.86 -3.90 -13.47
C LEU A 165 -10.95 -4.79 -14.09
N LYS A 166 -10.61 -5.61 -15.08
CA LYS A 166 -11.55 -6.49 -15.80
C LYS A 166 -11.81 -7.83 -15.09
N GLN A 167 -11.11 -8.12 -14.00
CA GLN A 167 -11.32 -9.32 -13.16
C GLN A 167 -12.22 -9.07 -11.94
N ARG A 168 -13.04 -8.01 -12.00
CA ARG A 168 -14.13 -7.76 -11.06
C ARG A 168 -15.46 -8.20 -11.61
#